data_27d5760ce3dec66688aaca8d750517ee
#
_entry.id   27d5760ce3dec66688aaca8d750517ee
#
_cell.length_a   1.000
_cell.length_b   1.000
_cell.length_c   1.000
_cell.angle_alpha   90.00
_cell.angle_beta   90.00
_cell.angle_gamma   90.00
#
_symmetry.space_group_name_H-M   'P 1'
#
loop_
_entity.id
_entity.type
_entity.pdbx_description
1 polymer ?
#
loop_
_entity_poly.entity_id
_entity_poly.type
_entity_poly.pdbx_seq_one_letter_code
_entity_poly.pdbx_strand_id
1 'polypeptide(L)'
;KNRGCYVTLKHYCCNNQEDNRNKTNANVNERALREIYLKGFEIAVKESHPGAVMSSYNKVNGKYVNNSYRLLTQVLRNEWGFDGFVMTDWFATGRKYGDPAHAIASGNDLIMPGSSGTVDDIVKAVSKGIILEEDVKRSAANVLKGIISSRIYQGYLRKQRESEV
;
A
#
# COMPACT_ATOMS: atom_id res chain seq x y z
N LYS A 1 -10.98 -10.25 -10.26
CA LYS A 1 -10.83 -11.45 -9.40
C LYS A 1 -11.25 -12.75 -10.12
N ASN A 2 -12.34 -12.78 -10.85
CA ASN A 2 -12.86 -14.00 -11.50
C ASN A 2 -11.92 -14.63 -12.54
N ARG A 3 -10.90 -13.91 -13.01
CA ARG A 3 -9.89 -14.40 -13.96
C ARG A 3 -8.54 -14.73 -13.29
N GLY A 4 -8.45 -14.61 -11.95
CA GLY A 4 -7.23 -14.90 -11.17
C GLY A 4 -6.14 -13.85 -11.28
N CYS A 5 -6.45 -12.64 -11.72
CA CYS A 5 -5.55 -11.49 -11.72
C CYS A 5 -5.98 -10.49 -10.66
N TYR A 6 -5.01 -9.86 -10.00
CA TYR A 6 -5.25 -8.73 -9.11
C TYR A 6 -5.25 -7.43 -9.91
N VAL A 7 -6.24 -6.58 -9.62
CA VAL A 7 -6.26 -5.20 -10.08
C VAL A 7 -5.62 -4.34 -9.01
N THR A 8 -4.72 -3.45 -9.41
CA THR A 8 -4.12 -2.44 -8.53
C THR A 8 -4.72 -1.08 -8.84
N LEU A 9 -5.42 -0.50 -7.88
CA LEU A 9 -5.90 0.89 -7.98
C LEU A 9 -4.75 1.85 -7.75
N LYS A 10 -4.60 2.88 -8.60
CA LYS A 10 -3.51 3.86 -8.51
C LYS A 10 -3.85 5.21 -9.11
N HIS A 11 -3.16 6.28 -8.72
CA HIS A 11 -2.26 6.32 -7.56
C HIS A 11 -3.01 6.95 -6.39
N TYR A 12 -3.13 6.24 -5.29
CA TYR A 12 -3.87 6.70 -4.11
C TYR A 12 -2.98 7.61 -3.26
N CYS A 13 -3.27 8.90 -3.11
CA CYS A 13 -4.30 9.74 -3.70
C CYS A 13 -3.74 11.14 -4.02
N CYS A 14 -4.53 11.98 -4.70
CA CYS A 14 -4.20 13.38 -4.99
C CYS A 14 -2.96 13.59 -5.87
N ASN A 15 -2.52 12.61 -6.63
CA ASN A 15 -1.46 12.75 -7.63
C ASN A 15 -2.07 13.16 -8.97
N ASN A 16 -2.49 14.43 -9.10
CA ASN A 16 -3.20 14.96 -10.25
C ASN A 16 -2.30 15.72 -11.23
N GLN A 17 -0.99 15.76 -10.98
CA GLN A 17 0.01 16.34 -11.89
C GLN A 17 1.30 15.55 -11.85
N GLU A 18 2.02 15.51 -12.97
CA GLU A 18 3.32 14.82 -13.08
C GLU A 18 4.51 15.73 -12.74
N ASP A 19 4.40 17.03 -13.03
CA ASP A 19 5.47 17.98 -12.73
C ASP A 19 5.73 18.05 -11.23
N ASN A 20 6.99 17.79 -10.85
CA ASN A 20 7.43 17.75 -9.44
C ASN A 20 6.60 16.84 -8.52
N ARG A 21 5.95 15.80 -9.06
CA ARG A 21 5.06 14.91 -8.32
C ARG A 21 5.61 14.41 -6.98
N ASN A 22 6.92 14.17 -6.92
CA ASN A 22 7.61 13.72 -5.69
C ASN A 22 7.74 14.81 -4.61
N LYS A 23 7.53 16.08 -4.95
CA LYS A 23 7.66 17.23 -4.03
C LYS A 23 6.35 17.97 -3.85
N THR A 24 5.37 17.71 -4.69
CA THR A 24 4.05 18.35 -4.64
C THR A 24 3.37 18.07 -3.30
N ASN A 25 2.74 19.12 -2.77
CA ASN A 25 1.90 19.04 -1.60
C ASN A 25 0.48 19.50 -1.98
N ALA A 26 -0.45 18.57 -2.07
CA ALA A 26 -1.84 18.85 -2.30
C ALA A 26 -2.48 19.38 -1.01
N ASN A 27 -2.66 20.69 -0.93
CA ASN A 27 -3.37 21.33 0.18
C ASN A 27 -4.87 21.29 -0.11
N VAL A 28 -5.59 20.47 0.62
CA VAL A 28 -7.00 20.20 0.36
C VAL A 28 -7.78 20.09 1.68
N ASN A 29 -8.93 20.75 1.77
CA ASN A 29 -9.80 20.60 2.93
C ASN A 29 -10.47 19.21 2.95
N GLU A 30 -10.96 18.79 4.11
CA GLU A 30 -11.51 17.46 4.32
C GLU A 30 -12.68 17.14 3.39
N ARG A 31 -13.58 18.09 3.19
CA ARG A 31 -14.73 17.88 2.33
C ARG A 31 -14.32 17.62 0.88
N ALA A 32 -13.46 18.47 0.31
CA ALA A 32 -12.97 18.29 -1.04
C ALA A 32 -12.14 17.00 -1.19
N LEU A 33 -11.33 16.68 -0.16
CA LEU A 33 -10.57 15.45 -0.13
C LEU A 33 -11.49 14.22 -0.28
N ARG A 34 -12.57 14.16 0.52
CA ARG A 34 -13.49 13.02 0.52
C ARG A 34 -14.45 13.00 -0.66
N GLU A 35 -14.99 14.13 -1.04
CA GLU A 35 -16.03 14.19 -2.08
C GLU A 35 -15.46 14.15 -3.50
N ILE A 36 -14.21 14.54 -3.70
CA ILE A 36 -13.56 14.62 -5.01
C ILE A 36 -12.41 13.63 -5.14
N TYR A 37 -11.33 13.81 -4.36
CA TYR A 37 -10.08 13.09 -4.56
C TYR A 37 -10.09 11.64 -4.09
N LEU A 38 -10.85 11.34 -3.05
CA LEU A 38 -10.98 9.99 -2.50
C LEU A 38 -12.20 9.24 -3.05
N LYS A 39 -13.22 9.96 -3.54
CA LYS A 39 -14.51 9.37 -3.89
C LYS A 39 -14.44 8.25 -4.93
N GLY A 40 -13.65 8.42 -5.98
CA GLY A 40 -13.45 7.38 -6.99
C GLY A 40 -12.78 6.12 -6.42
N PHE A 41 -11.81 6.30 -5.52
CA PHE A 41 -11.18 5.17 -4.81
C PHE A 41 -12.15 4.48 -3.85
N GLU A 42 -12.95 5.23 -3.11
CA GLU A 42 -13.98 4.69 -2.20
C GLU A 42 -14.95 3.76 -2.95
N ILE A 43 -15.52 4.25 -4.06
CA ILE A 43 -16.43 3.47 -4.90
C ILE A 43 -15.74 2.20 -5.40
N ALA A 44 -14.54 2.34 -5.97
CA ALA A 44 -13.80 1.21 -6.51
C ALA A 44 -13.45 0.17 -5.44
N VAL A 45 -13.06 0.59 -4.23
CA VAL A 45 -12.77 -0.33 -3.12
C VAL A 45 -14.03 -1.06 -2.67
N LYS A 46 -15.11 -0.34 -2.42
CA LYS A 46 -16.35 -0.90 -1.87
C LYS A 46 -17.11 -1.78 -2.86
N GLU A 47 -17.09 -1.44 -4.14
CA GLU A 47 -17.87 -2.18 -5.15
C GLU A 47 -17.06 -3.25 -5.87
N SER A 48 -15.76 -3.03 -6.12
CA SER A 48 -14.94 -3.95 -6.92
C SER A 48 -14.00 -4.82 -6.09
N HIS A 49 -13.79 -4.51 -4.81
CA HIS A 49 -12.87 -5.24 -3.92
C HIS A 49 -11.52 -5.54 -4.59
N PRO A 50 -10.73 -4.52 -4.99
CA PRO A 50 -9.46 -4.73 -5.68
C PRO A 50 -8.48 -5.50 -4.79
N GLY A 51 -7.53 -6.20 -5.41
CA GLY A 51 -6.54 -6.98 -4.67
C GLY A 51 -5.38 -6.13 -4.14
N ALA A 52 -5.13 -4.98 -4.75
CA ALA A 52 -4.03 -4.10 -4.37
C ALA A 52 -4.36 -2.62 -4.57
N VAL A 53 -3.65 -1.76 -3.84
CA VAL A 53 -3.65 -0.30 -4.00
C VAL A 53 -2.19 0.17 -4.04
N MET A 54 -1.87 1.14 -4.90
CA MET A 54 -0.56 1.79 -4.94
C MET A 54 -0.67 3.19 -4.38
N SER A 55 0.09 3.48 -3.32
CA SER A 55 0.16 4.82 -2.72
C SER A 55 0.98 5.77 -3.61
N SER A 56 0.59 7.04 -3.64
CA SER A 56 1.17 8.04 -4.54
C SER A 56 2.45 8.68 -4.01
N TYR A 57 3.16 9.40 -4.88
CA TYR A 57 4.41 10.11 -4.56
C TYR A 57 4.23 11.34 -3.69
N ASN A 58 3.14 12.07 -3.87
CA ASN A 58 2.94 13.42 -3.36
C ASN A 58 2.64 13.45 -1.85
N LYS A 59 2.69 14.65 -1.33
CA LYS A 59 2.13 14.94 0.00
C LYS A 59 0.66 15.35 -0.13
N VAL A 60 -0.08 15.08 0.93
CA VAL A 60 -1.42 15.64 1.17
C VAL A 60 -1.37 16.34 2.52
N ASN A 61 -1.67 17.64 2.52
CA ASN A 61 -1.65 18.47 3.72
C ASN A 61 -0.34 18.33 4.53
N GLY A 62 0.81 18.36 3.82
CA GLY A 62 2.15 18.34 4.40
C GLY A 62 2.75 16.95 4.65
N LYS A 63 1.97 15.85 4.56
CA LYS A 63 2.44 14.50 4.84
C LYS A 63 2.45 13.64 3.57
N TYR A 64 3.55 12.93 3.32
CA TYR A 64 3.60 11.96 2.21
C TYR A 64 2.48 10.94 2.36
N VAL A 65 1.80 10.62 1.25
CA VAL A 65 0.69 9.67 1.27
C VAL A 65 1.16 8.29 1.75
N ASN A 66 2.32 7.83 1.30
CA ASN A 66 2.90 6.56 1.75
C ASN A 66 3.26 6.52 3.25
N ASN A 67 3.36 7.66 3.93
CA ASN A 67 3.55 7.77 5.38
C ASN A 67 2.30 8.23 6.15
N SER A 68 1.15 8.22 5.51
CA SER A 68 -0.10 8.71 6.11
C SER A 68 -0.96 7.58 6.68
N TYR A 69 -0.79 7.29 7.97
CA TYR A 69 -1.65 6.36 8.71
C TYR A 69 -3.15 6.67 8.52
N ARG A 70 -3.48 7.98 8.53
CA ARG A 70 -4.86 8.42 8.30
C ARG A 70 -5.40 7.94 6.95
N LEU A 71 -4.67 8.14 5.86
CA LEU A 71 -5.14 7.77 4.53
C LEU A 71 -5.10 6.26 4.31
N LEU A 72 -4.00 5.61 4.68
CA LEU A 72 -3.77 4.20 4.36
C LEU A 72 -4.45 3.24 5.34
N THR A 73 -4.52 3.59 6.62
CA THR A 73 -5.13 2.72 7.64
C THR A 73 -6.53 3.19 7.99
N GLN A 74 -6.71 4.43 8.46
CA GLN A 74 -8.03 4.85 8.94
C GLN A 74 -9.04 4.92 7.80
N VAL A 75 -8.73 5.61 6.69
CA VAL A 75 -9.68 5.76 5.57
C VAL A 75 -9.76 4.49 4.73
N LEU A 76 -8.62 4.06 4.14
CA LEU A 76 -8.63 2.97 3.17
C LEU A 76 -9.04 1.64 3.80
N ARG A 77 -8.44 1.27 4.95
CA ARG A 77 -8.69 -0.04 5.57
C ARG A 77 -9.89 -0.03 6.52
N ASN A 78 -9.94 0.93 7.47
CA ASN A 78 -10.96 0.88 8.52
C ASN A 78 -12.31 1.41 8.04
N GLU A 79 -12.36 2.55 7.33
CA GLU A 79 -13.64 3.11 6.86
C GLU A 79 -14.18 2.39 5.62
N TRP A 80 -13.31 2.01 4.66
CA TRP A 80 -13.76 1.39 3.40
C TRP A 80 -13.67 -0.13 3.38
N GLY A 81 -13.03 -0.74 4.38
CA GLY A 81 -12.91 -2.20 4.48
C GLY A 81 -11.93 -2.82 3.48
N PHE A 82 -10.92 -2.07 3.02
CA PHE A 82 -9.92 -2.62 2.11
C PHE A 82 -9.08 -3.71 2.79
N ASP A 83 -9.14 -4.92 2.28
CA ASP A 83 -8.49 -6.13 2.82
C ASP A 83 -7.32 -6.67 1.99
N GLY A 84 -6.99 -6.00 0.88
CA GLY A 84 -5.85 -6.31 0.03
C GLY A 84 -4.52 -5.75 0.56
N PHE A 85 -3.47 -5.83 -0.24
CA PHE A 85 -2.18 -5.24 0.11
C PHE A 85 -1.96 -3.87 -0.55
N VAL A 86 -1.24 -3.00 0.15
CA VAL A 86 -0.84 -1.68 -0.33
C VAL A 86 0.64 -1.71 -0.68
N MET A 87 0.98 -1.25 -1.89
CA MET A 87 2.35 -1.04 -2.30
C MET A 87 2.66 0.45 -2.44
N THR A 88 3.90 0.84 -2.22
CA THR A 88 4.35 2.19 -2.59
C THR A 88 4.50 2.31 -4.10
N ASP A 89 4.44 3.52 -4.63
CA ASP A 89 4.98 3.75 -5.97
C ASP A 89 6.50 3.55 -5.97
N TRP A 90 7.08 3.34 -7.17
CA TRP A 90 8.50 3.03 -7.32
C TRP A 90 9.37 4.21 -6.85
N PHE A 91 10.33 3.91 -5.96
CA PHE A 91 11.23 4.91 -5.36
C PHE A 91 10.52 6.04 -4.59
N ALA A 92 9.28 5.83 -4.17
CA ALA A 92 8.53 6.83 -3.39
C ALA A 92 8.99 6.95 -1.94
N THR A 93 9.87 6.07 -1.49
CA THR A 93 10.48 6.10 -0.15
C THR A 93 11.99 6.25 -0.24
N GLY A 94 12.62 6.72 0.85
CA GLY A 94 14.06 6.90 0.97
C GLY A 94 14.45 8.29 1.47
N ARG A 95 15.74 8.61 1.47
CA ARG A 95 16.31 9.81 2.13
C ARG A 95 15.67 11.16 1.75
N LYS A 96 15.06 11.26 0.57
CA LYS A 96 14.48 12.52 0.05
C LYS A 96 12.95 12.55 0.06
N TYR A 97 12.33 11.43 0.37
CA TYR A 97 10.88 11.25 0.25
C TYR A 97 10.30 10.60 1.51
N GLY A 98 9.24 9.82 1.39
CA GLY A 98 8.67 9.11 2.52
C GLY A 98 9.66 8.14 3.18
N ASP A 99 9.61 8.04 4.50
CA ASP A 99 10.42 7.09 5.25
C ASP A 99 9.88 5.66 5.09
N PRO A 100 10.69 4.65 4.75
CA PRO A 100 10.21 3.30 4.49
C PRO A 100 9.64 2.61 5.74
N ALA A 101 10.21 2.82 6.92
CA ALA A 101 9.71 2.23 8.16
C ALA A 101 8.34 2.83 8.54
N HIS A 102 8.23 4.16 8.47
CA HIS A 102 6.94 4.83 8.67
C HIS A 102 5.92 4.47 7.58
N ALA A 103 6.35 4.14 6.35
CA ALA A 103 5.43 3.67 5.32
C ALA A 103 4.80 2.33 5.71
N ILE A 104 5.57 1.39 6.25
CA ILE A 104 5.08 0.14 6.80
C ILE A 104 4.11 0.41 7.97
N ALA A 105 4.52 1.18 8.97
CA ALA A 105 3.67 1.51 10.11
C ALA A 105 2.37 2.24 9.72
N SER A 106 2.39 2.98 8.61
CA SER A 106 1.22 3.71 8.11
C SER A 106 0.21 2.85 7.33
N GLY A 107 0.58 1.63 6.92
CA GLY A 107 -0.34 0.72 6.24
C GLY A 107 0.08 0.30 4.84
N ASN A 108 1.28 0.69 4.33
CA ASN A 108 1.86 0.00 3.20
C ASN A 108 2.34 -1.39 3.63
N ASP A 109 2.30 -2.32 2.70
CA ASP A 109 2.72 -3.70 2.92
C ASP A 109 3.94 -4.06 2.06
N LEU A 110 4.16 -3.35 0.96
CA LEU A 110 5.25 -3.61 0.03
C LEU A 110 5.94 -2.31 -0.39
N ILE A 111 7.24 -2.21 -0.14
CA ILE A 111 8.06 -1.07 -0.58
C ILE A 111 8.64 -1.39 -1.96
N MET A 112 8.37 -0.53 -2.94
CA MET A 112 8.78 -0.75 -4.32
C MET A 112 9.90 0.21 -4.76
N PRO A 113 10.96 -0.28 -5.44
CA PRO A 113 11.29 -1.68 -5.67
C PRO A 113 11.90 -2.37 -4.43
N GLY A 114 12.19 -1.62 -3.37
CA GLY A 114 12.94 -2.08 -2.21
C GLY A 114 14.46 -2.21 -2.48
N SER A 115 15.20 -2.43 -1.42
CA SER A 115 16.64 -2.69 -1.43
C SER A 115 17.07 -3.31 -0.10
N SER A 116 18.29 -3.84 -0.03
CA SER A 116 18.87 -4.25 1.26
C SER A 116 18.88 -3.11 2.28
N GLY A 117 19.24 -1.89 1.86
CA GLY A 117 19.20 -0.72 2.72
C GLY A 117 17.79 -0.38 3.23
N THR A 118 16.75 -0.62 2.43
CA THR A 118 15.36 -0.48 2.88
C THR A 118 15.02 -1.48 3.99
N VAL A 119 15.46 -2.72 3.84
CA VAL A 119 15.28 -3.76 4.87
C VAL A 119 16.02 -3.38 6.14
N ASP A 120 17.29 -2.95 6.02
CA ASP A 120 18.10 -2.51 7.16
C ASP A 120 17.45 -1.34 7.92
N ASP A 121 16.88 -0.37 7.21
CA ASP A 121 16.19 0.78 7.81
C ASP A 121 14.95 0.33 8.58
N ILE A 122 14.16 -0.61 8.06
CA ILE A 122 12.98 -1.16 8.74
C ILE A 122 13.41 -1.96 9.97
N VAL A 123 14.40 -2.85 9.86
CA VAL A 123 14.91 -3.65 10.99
C VAL A 123 15.44 -2.75 12.11
N LYS A 124 16.22 -1.72 11.76
CA LYS A 124 16.70 -0.73 12.73
C LYS A 124 15.56 0.05 13.40
N ALA A 125 14.52 0.37 12.65
CA ALA A 125 13.37 1.08 13.21
C ALA A 125 12.61 0.23 14.23
N VAL A 126 12.43 -1.07 13.95
CA VAL A 126 11.86 -2.04 14.89
C VAL A 126 12.73 -2.16 16.14
N SER A 127 14.05 -2.37 15.98
CA SER A 127 14.97 -2.54 17.11
C SER A 127 15.07 -1.31 18.04
N LYS A 128 14.75 -0.13 17.49
CA LYS A 128 14.69 1.14 18.25
C LYS A 128 13.29 1.48 18.78
N GLY A 129 12.29 0.64 18.54
CA GLY A 129 10.91 0.91 18.94
C GLY A 129 10.25 2.08 18.19
N ILE A 130 10.78 2.48 17.03
CA ILE A 130 10.20 3.55 16.18
C ILE A 130 8.92 3.06 15.50
N ILE A 131 8.90 1.80 15.08
CA ILE A 131 7.73 1.09 14.57
C ILE A 131 7.59 -0.24 15.33
N LEU A 132 6.40 -0.82 15.32
CA LEU A 132 6.14 -2.09 15.99
C LEU A 132 6.47 -3.28 15.08
N GLU A 133 6.90 -4.39 15.69
CA GLU A 133 7.08 -5.65 14.98
C GLU A 133 5.77 -6.13 14.34
N GLU A 134 4.64 -5.86 15.00
CA GLU A 134 3.29 -6.13 14.50
C GLU A 134 2.97 -5.42 13.18
N ASP A 135 3.53 -4.24 12.94
CA ASP A 135 3.39 -3.53 11.68
C ASP A 135 4.05 -4.31 10.53
N VAL A 136 5.23 -4.87 10.79
CA VAL A 136 5.96 -5.68 9.81
C VAL A 136 5.24 -7.01 9.58
N LYS A 137 4.78 -7.67 10.65
CA LYS A 137 3.99 -8.91 10.57
C LYS A 137 2.70 -8.72 9.77
N ARG A 138 1.97 -7.63 10.03
CA ARG A 138 0.76 -7.28 9.27
C ARG A 138 1.10 -7.13 7.78
N SER A 139 2.15 -6.40 7.45
CA SER A 139 2.58 -6.18 6.06
C SER A 139 2.92 -7.49 5.37
N ALA A 140 3.71 -8.34 6.00
CA ALA A 140 4.06 -9.66 5.50
C ALA A 140 2.81 -10.54 5.29
N ALA A 141 1.90 -10.55 6.25
CA ALA A 141 0.66 -11.32 6.17
C ALA A 141 -0.23 -10.88 4.99
N ASN A 142 -0.35 -9.56 4.75
CA ASN A 142 -1.12 -9.04 3.63
C ASN A 142 -0.52 -9.44 2.27
N VAL A 143 0.80 -9.37 2.13
CA VAL A 143 1.49 -9.80 0.90
C VAL A 143 1.35 -11.32 0.71
N LEU A 144 1.57 -12.12 1.76
CA LEU A 144 1.40 -13.58 1.72
C LEU A 144 -0.03 -13.97 1.37
N LYS A 145 -1.04 -13.31 1.94
CA LYS A 145 -2.45 -13.51 1.57
C LYS A 145 -2.67 -13.29 0.07
N GLY A 146 -2.07 -12.24 -0.50
CA GLY A 146 -2.11 -11.98 -1.94
C GLY A 146 -1.46 -13.13 -2.76
N ILE A 147 -0.27 -13.57 -2.35
CA ILE A 147 0.44 -14.66 -3.03
C ILE A 147 -0.36 -15.96 -2.97
N ILE A 148 -0.80 -16.36 -1.78
CA ILE A 148 -1.54 -17.61 -1.56
C ILE A 148 -2.86 -17.62 -2.36
N SER A 149 -3.53 -16.49 -2.47
CA SER A 149 -4.77 -16.35 -3.24
C SER A 149 -4.53 -16.25 -4.75
N SER A 150 -3.28 -16.14 -5.20
CA SER A 150 -2.96 -16.02 -6.62
C SER A 150 -3.25 -17.32 -7.39
N ARG A 151 -3.65 -17.18 -8.66
CA ARG A 151 -3.89 -18.34 -9.55
C ARG A 151 -2.66 -19.20 -9.74
N ILE A 152 -1.48 -18.58 -9.74
CA ILE A 152 -0.20 -19.29 -9.91
C ILE A 152 0.04 -20.22 -8.72
N TYR A 153 -0.10 -19.72 -7.49
CA TYR A 153 0.07 -20.52 -6.29
C TYR A 153 -0.98 -21.63 -6.16
N GLN A 154 -2.24 -21.32 -6.44
CA GLN A 154 -3.31 -22.31 -6.42
C GLN A 154 -3.11 -23.41 -7.49
N GLY A 155 -2.58 -23.04 -8.65
CA GLY A 155 -2.19 -23.99 -9.69
C GLY A 155 -1.03 -24.90 -9.28
N TYR A 156 -0.05 -24.35 -8.58
CA TYR A 156 1.07 -25.13 -8.01
C TYR A 156 0.57 -26.17 -7.00
N LEU A 157 -0.26 -25.76 -6.04
CA LEU A 157 -0.83 -26.68 -5.04
C LEU A 157 -1.68 -27.81 -5.68
N ARG A 158 -2.41 -27.50 -6.75
CA ARG A 158 -3.17 -28.54 -7.47
C ARG A 158 -2.26 -29.59 -8.09
N LYS A 159 -1.19 -29.16 -8.77
CA LYS A 159 -0.21 -30.07 -9.38
C LYS A 159 0.48 -30.97 -8.35
N GLN A 160 0.81 -30.42 -7.17
CA GLN A 160 1.42 -31.21 -6.09
C GLN A 160 0.47 -32.33 -5.63
N ARG A 161 -0.80 -32.02 -5.38
CA ARG A 161 -1.79 -33.03 -4.98
C ARG A 161 -2.00 -34.12 -6.04
N GLU A 162 -1.96 -33.74 -7.33
CA GLU A 162 -2.09 -34.69 -8.44
C GLU A 162 -0.84 -35.61 -8.58
N SER A 163 0.31 -35.21 -8.07
CA SER A 163 1.55 -36.01 -8.09
C SER A 163 1.71 -36.94 -6.87
N GLU A 164 0.87 -36.79 -5.85
CA GLU A 164 0.86 -37.61 -4.63
C GLU A 164 -0.14 -38.78 -4.71
N VAL A 165 -0.91 -38.86 -5.79
CA VAL A 165 -1.89 -39.93 -6.10
C VAL A 165 -1.33 -40.85 -7.19
#